data_446f3cbe4dcff0aae7717c7cedacb851
#
_entry.id   446f3cbe4dcff0aae7717c7cedacb851
#
_cell.length_a   1.000
_cell.length_b   1.000
_cell.length_c   1.000
_cell.angle_alpha   90.00
_cell.angle_beta   90.00
_cell.angle_gamma   90.00
#
_symmetry.space_group_name_H-M   'P 1'
#
loop_
_entity.id
_entity.type
_entity.pdbx_description
1 polymer ?
#
loop_
_entity_poly.entity_id
_entity_poly.type
_entity_poly.pdbx_seq_one_letter_code
_entity_poly.pdbx_strand_id
1 'polypeptide(L)'
;LGYTGQGITVGGEDTGYEWHHPALKSKYRGYDATLDTVDHNYNWHDAIHQADTHHVDTVNPCGFDSKEPCDDWGHGTHTMGTMIGSEGDIQIGVAPDAQWCACRNMERGYGTPFTYIECFEWFLAPTDLNNENPDPLRAPHVINNSWGCPPTEGCIPDNFELMNIVINNLRAAGIVVVVSAGNDGSGCGTVYAPAAIFEGSFSIGATRPNDTIAGFSSRGPVWSDLSNRLKPNVCAPGTGVRSSVPGGGYDYSSGTSMAGPHVAGLVALMISANPALAGQVDLIEHIIESTSVPKTTDEQCGDIPGSQVPNNTYGFGRVDALAAVEVALALIETGVADDDSQDIIKTYPNPVINQLVIEIQQATGPVSFGMYDLQGRLLLQQQWDASGLTVHSVDVSSMPAGFYLYKISNGGMLFQGKVIKN
;
A
#
# COMPACT_ATOMS: atom_id res chain seq x y z
N LEU A 1 12.94 -10.81 12.81
CA LEU A 1 11.98 -11.84 12.39
C LEU A 1 12.46 -12.60 11.14
N GLY A 2 13.42 -12.07 10.36
CA GLY A 2 14.04 -12.76 9.22
C GLY A 2 13.29 -12.64 7.89
N TYR A 3 12.22 -11.87 7.84
CA TYR A 3 11.50 -11.59 6.59
C TYR A 3 12.10 -10.34 5.92
N THR A 4 12.43 -10.46 4.63
CA THR A 4 13.13 -9.43 3.86
C THR A 4 12.48 -9.16 2.50
N GLY A 5 11.23 -9.64 2.28
CA GLY A 5 10.46 -9.42 1.08
C GLY A 5 10.57 -10.54 0.03
N GLN A 6 11.09 -11.71 0.41
CA GLN A 6 11.24 -12.85 -0.50
C GLN A 6 9.91 -13.25 -1.14
N GLY A 7 9.95 -13.49 -2.46
CA GLY A 7 8.79 -13.92 -3.25
C GLY A 7 7.83 -12.79 -3.62
N ILE A 8 8.11 -11.55 -3.23
CA ILE A 8 7.24 -10.40 -3.49
C ILE A 8 7.82 -9.53 -4.59
N THR A 9 6.95 -9.04 -5.47
CA THR A 9 7.29 -8.03 -6.47
C THR A 9 6.68 -6.69 -6.06
N VAL A 10 7.50 -5.65 -6.01
CA VAL A 10 7.07 -4.25 -5.88
C VAL A 10 7.08 -3.59 -7.25
N GLY A 11 6.12 -2.74 -7.51
CA GLY A 11 6.06 -1.89 -8.70
C GLY A 11 6.45 -0.44 -8.36
N GLY A 12 7.05 0.25 -9.30
CA GLY A 12 7.27 1.68 -9.18
C GLY A 12 6.90 2.40 -10.47
N GLU A 13 6.18 3.51 -10.36
CA GLU A 13 5.98 4.43 -11.49
C GLU A 13 6.48 5.81 -11.12
N ASP A 14 7.43 6.30 -11.92
CA ASP A 14 8.21 7.49 -11.58
C ASP A 14 8.96 8.03 -12.84
N THR A 15 10.04 8.79 -12.63
CA THR A 15 10.92 9.31 -13.68
C THR A 15 11.74 8.27 -14.43
N GLY A 16 11.54 7.01 -14.10
CA GLY A 16 12.32 5.87 -14.58
C GLY A 16 13.28 5.33 -13.52
N TYR A 17 14.11 4.34 -13.91
CA TYR A 17 14.92 3.57 -12.96
C TYR A 17 16.24 3.15 -13.58
N GLU A 18 17.35 3.34 -12.85
CA GLU A 18 18.66 2.80 -13.23
C GLU A 18 18.74 1.31 -12.83
N TRP A 19 18.27 0.40 -13.68
CA TRP A 19 18.16 -1.02 -13.32
C TRP A 19 19.50 -1.68 -13.03
N HIS A 20 20.61 -1.20 -13.63
CA HIS A 20 21.96 -1.71 -13.42
C HIS A 20 22.68 -1.11 -12.20
N HIS A 21 22.01 -0.21 -11.44
CA HIS A 21 22.55 0.27 -10.18
C HIS A 21 22.88 -0.90 -9.24
N PRO A 22 24.09 -0.94 -8.60
CA PRO A 22 24.53 -2.09 -7.80
C PRO A 22 23.52 -2.54 -6.73
N ALA A 23 22.81 -1.60 -6.10
CA ALA A 23 21.81 -1.91 -5.08
C ALA A 23 20.48 -2.43 -5.66
N LEU A 24 20.21 -2.28 -6.97
CA LEU A 24 18.93 -2.60 -7.61
C LEU A 24 19.02 -3.77 -8.61
N LYS A 25 20.16 -3.95 -9.30
CA LYS A 25 20.34 -4.88 -10.39
C LYS A 25 19.89 -6.30 -10.04
N SER A 26 20.38 -6.83 -8.93
CA SER A 26 20.11 -8.22 -8.52
C SER A 26 18.65 -8.47 -8.11
N LYS A 27 17.86 -7.41 -7.89
CA LYS A 27 16.44 -7.44 -7.50
C LYS A 27 15.52 -7.15 -8.68
N TYR A 28 16.06 -6.68 -9.81
CA TYR A 28 15.26 -6.46 -11.00
C TYR A 28 14.69 -7.77 -11.49
N ARG A 29 13.37 -7.89 -11.56
CA ARG A 29 12.71 -9.17 -11.90
C ARG A 29 13.09 -9.70 -13.28
N GLY A 30 13.50 -8.81 -14.19
CA GLY A 30 13.98 -9.14 -15.51
C GLY A 30 15.44 -9.61 -15.58
N TYR A 31 16.20 -9.56 -14.48
CA TYR A 31 17.62 -9.94 -14.47
C TYR A 31 17.84 -11.35 -13.94
N ASP A 32 18.51 -12.17 -14.74
CA ASP A 32 18.97 -13.50 -14.34
C ASP A 32 20.46 -13.43 -13.94
N ALA A 33 20.71 -13.47 -12.62
CA ALA A 33 22.08 -13.41 -12.10
C ALA A 33 22.93 -14.66 -12.40
N THR A 34 22.30 -15.79 -12.75
CA THR A 34 23.02 -17.04 -13.08
C THR A 34 23.59 -16.97 -14.49
N LEU A 35 22.85 -16.38 -15.40
CA LEU A 35 23.23 -16.25 -16.81
C LEU A 35 23.84 -14.89 -17.14
N ASP A 36 23.79 -13.93 -16.22
CA ASP A 36 24.11 -12.49 -16.43
C ASP A 36 23.37 -11.92 -17.65
N THR A 37 22.07 -12.25 -17.76
CA THR A 37 21.20 -11.79 -18.85
C THR A 37 20.04 -10.99 -18.30
N VAL A 38 19.42 -10.15 -19.15
CA VAL A 38 18.25 -9.37 -18.79
C VAL A 38 17.15 -9.53 -19.84
N ASP A 39 15.92 -9.66 -19.35
CA ASP A 39 14.70 -9.63 -20.16
C ASP A 39 13.78 -8.55 -19.61
N HIS A 40 13.53 -7.51 -20.38
CA HIS A 40 12.68 -6.39 -19.99
C HIS A 40 11.18 -6.65 -20.24
N ASN A 41 10.80 -7.70 -21.01
CA ASN A 41 9.41 -8.06 -21.22
C ASN A 41 8.70 -8.29 -19.87
N TYR A 42 7.52 -7.71 -19.68
CA TYR A 42 6.73 -7.80 -18.45
C TYR A 42 7.36 -7.15 -17.21
N ASN A 43 8.52 -6.54 -17.32
CA ASN A 43 9.29 -5.98 -16.21
C ASN A 43 9.52 -4.48 -16.33
N TRP A 44 9.34 -3.94 -17.54
CA TRP A 44 9.50 -2.53 -17.85
C TRP A 44 8.47 -2.04 -18.85
N HIS A 45 7.96 -0.82 -18.61
CA HIS A 45 7.15 -0.07 -19.56
C HIS A 45 7.57 1.40 -19.54
N ASP A 46 7.49 2.04 -20.70
CA ASP A 46 7.75 3.47 -20.86
C ASP A 46 6.51 4.14 -21.44
N ALA A 47 5.80 4.91 -20.62
CA ALA A 47 4.63 5.68 -21.03
C ALA A 47 5.00 7.06 -21.61
N ILE A 48 6.28 7.36 -21.82
CA ILE A 48 6.75 8.62 -22.40
C ILE A 48 6.96 8.45 -23.90
N HIS A 49 5.96 8.82 -24.68
CA HIS A 49 5.95 8.66 -26.14
C HIS A 49 6.41 9.89 -26.92
N GLN A 50 6.43 11.04 -26.27
CA GLN A 50 6.82 12.33 -26.87
C GLN A 50 7.31 13.30 -25.79
N ALA A 51 7.99 14.35 -26.23
CA ALA A 51 8.47 15.40 -25.31
C ALA A 51 7.31 16.08 -24.59
N ASP A 52 7.48 16.30 -23.30
CA ASP A 52 6.61 17.17 -22.49
C ASP A 52 6.71 18.63 -22.98
N THR A 53 5.63 19.38 -22.85
CA THR A 53 5.57 20.79 -23.23
C THR A 53 6.49 21.69 -22.41
N HIS A 54 6.93 21.25 -21.23
CA HIS A 54 7.88 21.96 -20.37
C HIS A 54 9.35 21.75 -20.79
N HIS A 55 9.64 20.76 -21.65
CA HIS A 55 10.99 20.34 -22.03
C HIS A 55 11.26 20.33 -23.54
N VAL A 56 10.48 21.08 -24.32
CA VAL A 56 10.54 21.11 -25.81
C VAL A 56 11.91 21.43 -26.43
N ASP A 57 12.77 22.11 -25.69
CA ASP A 57 14.07 22.59 -26.19
C ASP A 57 15.26 21.75 -25.73
N THR A 58 15.03 20.62 -25.07
CA THR A 58 16.10 19.82 -24.46
C THR A 58 16.01 18.36 -24.86
N VAL A 59 17.17 17.71 -25.02
CA VAL A 59 17.24 16.28 -25.35
C VAL A 59 16.88 15.45 -24.11
N ASN A 60 15.88 14.60 -24.23
CA ASN A 60 15.59 13.61 -23.18
C ASN A 60 16.67 12.53 -23.17
N PRO A 61 17.41 12.33 -22.04
CA PRO A 61 18.49 11.37 -21.98
C PRO A 61 18.02 9.90 -22.16
N CYS A 62 16.77 9.59 -21.81
CA CYS A 62 16.16 8.27 -21.95
C CYS A 62 15.46 8.09 -23.32
N GLY A 63 15.27 9.16 -24.08
CA GLY A 63 14.45 9.12 -25.29
C GLY A 63 12.98 8.85 -24.99
N PHE A 64 12.27 8.32 -25.98
CA PHE A 64 10.84 8.00 -25.94
C PHE A 64 10.66 6.52 -26.28
N ASP A 65 9.62 5.89 -25.73
CA ASP A 65 9.35 4.46 -25.93
C ASP A 65 10.57 3.56 -25.61
N SER A 66 11.31 3.91 -24.55
CA SER A 66 12.52 3.17 -24.17
C SER A 66 12.20 1.71 -23.90
N LYS A 67 12.97 0.81 -24.52
CA LYS A 67 12.81 -0.65 -24.35
C LYS A 67 13.61 -1.22 -23.18
N GLU A 68 14.31 -0.36 -22.44
CA GLU A 68 15.02 -0.71 -21.20
C GLU A 68 14.79 0.35 -20.13
N PRO A 69 14.82 -0.01 -18.85
CA PRO A 69 14.67 0.95 -17.77
C PRO A 69 15.77 2.02 -17.80
N CYS A 70 15.35 3.26 -17.78
CA CYS A 70 16.21 4.45 -17.78
C CYS A 70 15.57 5.51 -16.89
N ASP A 71 16.38 6.23 -16.11
CA ASP A 71 15.95 7.33 -15.25
C ASP A 71 16.49 8.65 -15.75
N ASP A 72 15.63 9.58 -16.13
CA ASP A 72 15.99 10.88 -16.69
C ASP A 72 16.09 12.01 -15.66
N TRP A 73 15.78 11.72 -14.36
CA TRP A 73 15.79 12.69 -13.27
C TRP A 73 16.45 12.20 -11.98
N GLY A 74 16.45 10.89 -11.74
CA GLY A 74 17.02 10.26 -10.56
C GLY A 74 16.04 10.04 -9.40
N HIS A 75 14.82 10.51 -9.51
CA HIS A 75 13.82 10.38 -8.45
C HIS A 75 13.33 8.95 -8.31
N GLY A 76 13.00 8.26 -9.42
CA GLY A 76 12.54 6.88 -9.39
C GLY A 76 13.61 5.90 -8.90
N THR A 77 14.88 6.08 -9.29
CA THR A 77 15.99 5.28 -8.74
C THR A 77 16.11 5.44 -7.23
N HIS A 78 15.86 6.64 -6.69
CA HIS A 78 15.89 6.90 -5.26
C HIS A 78 14.71 6.22 -4.53
N THR A 79 13.50 6.32 -5.06
CA THR A 79 12.31 5.69 -4.45
C THR A 79 12.41 4.17 -4.45
N MET A 80 12.89 3.56 -5.55
CA MET A 80 13.09 2.11 -5.64
C MET A 80 14.15 1.62 -4.64
N GLY A 81 15.25 2.34 -4.49
CA GLY A 81 16.27 2.02 -3.51
C GLY A 81 15.73 2.00 -2.08
N THR A 82 14.83 2.94 -1.74
CA THR A 82 14.16 2.97 -0.43
C THR A 82 13.23 1.78 -0.22
N MET A 83 12.58 1.27 -1.27
CA MET A 83 11.76 0.07 -1.18
C MET A 83 12.61 -1.19 -0.95
N ILE A 84 13.66 -1.42 -1.79
CA ILE A 84 14.30 -2.75 -1.86
C ILE A 84 15.83 -2.73 -1.97
N GLY A 85 16.48 -1.57 -1.96
CA GLY A 85 17.90 -1.46 -2.31
C GLY A 85 18.84 -2.11 -1.30
N SER A 86 19.79 -2.91 -1.79
CA SER A 86 20.89 -3.44 -0.98
C SER A 86 22.10 -3.78 -1.84
N GLU A 87 23.31 -3.51 -1.32
CA GLU A 87 24.61 -3.82 -1.95
C GLU A 87 25.62 -4.18 -0.88
N GLY A 88 26.03 -5.46 -0.80
CA GLY A 88 26.94 -5.93 0.26
C GLY A 88 26.43 -5.56 1.64
N ASP A 89 27.20 -4.79 2.40
CA ASP A 89 26.84 -4.33 3.72
C ASP A 89 25.96 -3.04 3.71
N ILE A 90 25.71 -2.47 2.53
CA ILE A 90 24.86 -1.28 2.37
C ILE A 90 23.42 -1.75 2.21
N GLN A 91 22.61 -1.56 3.25
CA GLN A 91 21.19 -1.82 3.24
C GLN A 91 20.44 -0.50 3.37
N ILE A 92 19.76 -0.08 2.30
CA ILE A 92 18.95 1.14 2.24
C ILE A 92 17.47 0.84 2.07
N GLY A 93 17.14 -0.35 1.54
CA GLY A 93 15.78 -0.79 1.29
C GLY A 93 15.12 -1.43 2.51
N VAL A 94 13.81 -1.22 2.63
CA VAL A 94 12.96 -1.83 3.67
C VAL A 94 12.80 -3.34 3.44
N ALA A 95 12.63 -3.76 2.18
CA ALA A 95 12.41 -5.15 1.78
C ALA A 95 13.52 -5.62 0.80
N PRO A 96 14.77 -5.83 1.27
CA PRO A 96 15.94 -5.98 0.42
C PRO A 96 15.97 -7.25 -0.44
N ASP A 97 15.09 -8.23 -0.22
CA ASP A 97 14.99 -9.44 -1.04
C ASP A 97 13.70 -9.50 -1.87
N ALA A 98 12.91 -8.41 -1.91
CA ALA A 98 11.82 -8.28 -2.86
C ALA A 98 12.37 -8.03 -4.28
N GLN A 99 11.64 -8.47 -5.29
CA GLN A 99 11.89 -8.14 -6.69
C GLN A 99 11.14 -6.88 -7.10
N TRP A 100 11.56 -6.25 -8.21
CA TRP A 100 10.88 -5.08 -8.72
C TRP A 100 10.64 -5.12 -10.23
N CYS A 101 9.56 -4.47 -10.65
CA CYS A 101 9.25 -4.07 -12.01
C CYS A 101 8.84 -2.59 -12.02
N ALA A 102 8.82 -1.96 -13.18
CA ALA A 102 8.60 -0.52 -13.21
C ALA A 102 8.00 0.01 -14.51
N CYS A 103 7.39 1.21 -14.39
CA CYS A 103 6.93 2.01 -15.49
C CYS A 103 7.47 3.45 -15.37
N ARG A 104 7.92 4.05 -16.47
CA ARG A 104 8.27 5.48 -16.51
C ARG A 104 7.04 6.28 -16.94
N ASN A 105 6.52 7.12 -16.05
CA ASN A 105 5.33 7.95 -16.27
C ASN A 105 5.61 9.46 -16.25
N MET A 106 6.84 9.86 -15.97
CA MET A 106 7.27 11.27 -15.95
C MET A 106 8.52 11.48 -16.81
N GLU A 107 8.52 12.53 -17.62
CA GLU A 107 9.70 13.08 -18.26
C GLU A 107 10.30 14.17 -17.38
N ARG A 108 11.47 13.89 -16.78
CA ARG A 108 12.18 14.82 -15.89
C ARG A 108 11.28 15.44 -14.81
N GLY A 109 10.43 14.63 -14.22
CA GLY A 109 9.56 15.01 -13.11
C GLY A 109 8.20 15.57 -13.51
N TYR A 110 7.86 15.62 -14.80
CA TYR A 110 6.55 16.02 -15.31
C TYR A 110 5.84 14.88 -15.99
N GLY A 111 4.61 14.62 -15.59
CA GLY A 111 3.73 13.64 -16.20
C GLY A 111 2.43 14.27 -16.68
N THR A 112 1.52 13.45 -17.14
CA THR A 112 0.17 13.81 -17.57
C THR A 112 -0.84 12.77 -17.07
N PRO A 113 -2.15 13.09 -17.03
CA PRO A 113 -3.16 12.08 -16.72
C PRO A 113 -3.02 10.81 -17.58
N PHE A 114 -2.60 10.95 -18.84
CA PHE A 114 -2.43 9.81 -19.76
C PHE A 114 -1.26 8.93 -19.34
N THR A 115 -0.07 9.51 -19.09
CA THR A 115 1.12 8.72 -18.71
C THR A 115 0.96 8.03 -17.37
N TYR A 116 0.26 8.68 -16.43
CA TYR A 116 -0.07 8.09 -15.12
C TYR A 116 -1.06 6.91 -15.27
N ILE A 117 -2.15 7.10 -16.01
CA ILE A 117 -3.16 6.08 -16.23
C ILE A 117 -2.58 4.90 -17.01
N GLU A 118 -1.77 5.14 -18.03
CA GLU A 118 -1.12 4.10 -18.82
C GLU A 118 -0.24 3.19 -17.96
N CYS A 119 0.57 3.75 -17.05
CA CYS A 119 1.35 2.95 -16.12
C CYS A 119 0.47 2.15 -15.15
N PHE A 120 -0.61 2.72 -14.61
CA PHE A 120 -1.57 1.99 -13.80
C PHE A 120 -2.22 0.83 -14.56
N GLU A 121 -2.62 1.04 -15.81
CA GLU A 121 -3.19 -0.02 -16.66
C GLU A 121 -2.17 -1.11 -16.94
N TRP A 122 -0.91 -0.75 -17.20
CA TRP A 122 0.16 -1.73 -17.41
C TRP A 122 0.38 -2.60 -16.17
N PHE A 123 0.34 -2.05 -14.95
CA PHE A 123 0.48 -2.84 -13.73
C PHE A 123 -0.66 -3.84 -13.50
N LEU A 124 -1.86 -3.61 -14.04
CA LEU A 124 -2.94 -4.59 -13.97
C LEU A 124 -2.63 -5.87 -14.76
N ALA A 125 -1.98 -5.73 -15.91
CA ALA A 125 -1.62 -6.84 -16.76
C ALA A 125 -0.36 -6.48 -17.58
N PRO A 126 0.85 -6.60 -16.99
CA PRO A 126 2.08 -6.28 -17.68
C PRO A 126 2.20 -6.97 -19.05
N THR A 127 2.73 -6.26 -20.03
CA THR A 127 2.88 -6.70 -21.41
C THR A 127 4.34 -6.97 -21.77
N ASP A 128 4.57 -7.57 -22.92
CA ASP A 128 5.90 -7.54 -23.54
C ASP A 128 6.25 -6.12 -24.04
N LEU A 129 7.50 -5.93 -24.50
CA LEU A 129 8.00 -4.64 -24.97
C LEU A 129 7.32 -4.10 -26.24
N ASN A 130 6.43 -4.87 -26.87
CA ASN A 130 5.62 -4.43 -28.00
C ASN A 130 4.20 -4.01 -27.58
N ASN A 131 3.94 -3.97 -26.28
CA ASN A 131 2.61 -3.74 -25.69
C ASN A 131 1.59 -4.83 -26.10
N GLU A 132 2.08 -6.06 -26.29
CA GLU A 132 1.28 -7.23 -26.63
C GLU A 132 1.32 -8.26 -25.50
N ASN A 133 0.48 -9.29 -25.59
CA ASN A 133 0.45 -10.44 -24.68
C ASN A 133 0.32 -10.08 -23.19
N PRO A 134 -0.72 -9.33 -22.77
CA PRO A 134 -0.90 -8.95 -21.38
C PRO A 134 -1.01 -10.18 -20.46
N ASP A 135 -0.30 -10.16 -19.31
CA ASP A 135 -0.30 -11.25 -18.34
C ASP A 135 -0.57 -10.73 -16.92
N PRO A 136 -1.82 -10.84 -16.41
CA PRO A 136 -2.17 -10.40 -15.06
C PRO A 136 -1.41 -11.15 -13.94
N LEU A 137 -0.89 -12.35 -14.20
CA LEU A 137 -0.08 -13.09 -13.21
C LEU A 137 1.28 -12.45 -12.96
N ARG A 138 1.67 -11.49 -13.79
CA ARG A 138 2.88 -10.69 -13.65
C ARG A 138 2.67 -9.36 -12.93
N ALA A 139 1.44 -9.07 -12.50
CA ALA A 139 1.15 -7.88 -11.71
C ALA A 139 1.98 -7.84 -10.41
N PRO A 140 2.45 -6.67 -9.96
CA PRO A 140 3.10 -6.53 -8.65
C PRO A 140 2.10 -6.64 -7.52
N HIS A 141 2.57 -6.91 -6.30
CA HIS A 141 1.72 -6.97 -5.10
C HIS A 141 1.40 -5.58 -4.53
N VAL A 142 2.30 -4.65 -4.74
CA VAL A 142 2.19 -3.26 -4.29
C VAL A 142 2.87 -2.36 -5.30
N ILE A 143 2.32 -1.18 -5.54
CA ILE A 143 2.93 -0.12 -6.35
C ILE A 143 3.17 1.12 -5.50
N ASN A 144 4.30 1.81 -5.77
CA ASN A 144 4.63 3.09 -5.17
C ASN A 144 4.52 4.21 -6.18
N ASN A 145 3.77 5.25 -5.81
CA ASN A 145 3.43 6.41 -6.61
C ASN A 145 3.92 7.66 -5.89
N SER A 146 5.18 8.03 -6.15
CA SER A 146 5.82 9.16 -5.47
C SER A 146 5.68 10.47 -6.25
N TRP A 147 4.52 10.71 -6.80
CA TRP A 147 4.15 11.88 -7.60
C TRP A 147 2.78 12.42 -7.22
N GLY A 148 2.42 13.56 -7.74
CA GLY A 148 1.08 14.14 -7.71
C GLY A 148 0.80 14.76 -9.06
N CYS A 149 -0.46 14.78 -9.49
CA CYS A 149 -0.89 15.36 -10.75
C CYS A 149 -1.62 16.69 -10.49
N PRO A 150 -0.89 17.83 -10.45
CA PRO A 150 -1.49 19.15 -10.28
C PRO A 150 -2.20 19.63 -11.57
N PRO A 151 -2.99 20.71 -11.52
CA PRO A 151 -3.62 21.29 -12.71
C PRO A 151 -2.64 21.68 -13.82
N THR A 152 -1.38 21.99 -13.49
CA THR A 152 -0.32 22.28 -14.45
C THR A 152 0.07 21.08 -15.30
N GLU A 153 -0.17 19.88 -14.83
CA GLU A 153 0.02 18.61 -15.54
C GLU A 153 -1.29 18.09 -16.18
N GLY A 154 -2.37 18.87 -16.07
CA GLY A 154 -3.65 18.58 -16.71
C GLY A 154 -4.66 17.82 -15.84
N CYS A 155 -4.38 17.53 -14.57
CA CYS A 155 -5.36 16.97 -13.65
C CYS A 155 -6.25 18.07 -13.07
N ILE A 156 -7.51 18.07 -13.46
CA ILE A 156 -8.54 18.99 -13.00
C ILE A 156 -9.74 18.20 -12.46
N PRO A 157 -10.59 18.78 -11.61
CA PRO A 157 -11.72 18.06 -11.04
C PRO A 157 -12.60 17.32 -12.05
N ASP A 158 -12.72 17.83 -13.25
CA ASP A 158 -13.55 17.23 -14.32
C ASP A 158 -13.00 15.88 -14.83
N ASN A 159 -11.70 15.58 -14.61
CA ASN A 159 -11.08 14.32 -15.05
C ASN A 159 -10.55 13.45 -13.91
N PHE A 160 -10.73 13.84 -12.66
CA PHE A 160 -10.28 13.03 -11.50
C PHE A 160 -10.85 11.60 -11.51
N GLU A 161 -12.10 11.46 -11.96
CA GLU A 161 -12.77 10.15 -11.99
C GLU A 161 -12.07 9.13 -12.89
N LEU A 162 -11.41 9.55 -13.95
CA LEU A 162 -10.67 8.63 -14.83
C LEU A 162 -9.54 7.91 -14.05
N MET A 163 -8.77 8.66 -13.27
CA MET A 163 -7.70 8.07 -12.45
C MET A 163 -8.26 7.28 -11.27
N ASN A 164 -9.35 7.76 -10.66
CA ASN A 164 -10.02 7.03 -9.58
C ASN A 164 -10.51 5.63 -10.01
N ILE A 165 -11.08 5.52 -11.21
CA ILE A 165 -11.52 4.24 -11.77
C ILE A 165 -10.35 3.25 -11.88
N VAL A 166 -9.20 3.69 -12.41
CA VAL A 166 -8.04 2.81 -12.61
C VAL A 166 -7.44 2.39 -11.27
N ILE A 167 -7.34 3.29 -10.30
CA ILE A 167 -6.90 2.98 -8.94
C ILE A 167 -7.82 1.94 -8.27
N ASN A 168 -9.13 2.10 -8.40
CA ASN A 168 -10.08 1.13 -7.88
C ASN A 168 -9.97 -0.24 -8.57
N ASN A 169 -9.64 -0.27 -9.86
CA ASN A 169 -9.37 -1.52 -10.59
C ASN A 169 -8.10 -2.22 -10.09
N LEU A 170 -7.01 -1.47 -9.84
CA LEU A 170 -5.77 -2.00 -9.22
C LEU A 170 -6.07 -2.62 -7.86
N ARG A 171 -6.82 -1.90 -7.03
CA ARG A 171 -7.24 -2.37 -5.71
C ARG A 171 -8.10 -3.63 -5.79
N ALA A 172 -9.06 -3.67 -6.72
CA ALA A 172 -9.89 -4.84 -6.96
C ALA A 172 -9.09 -6.05 -7.50
N ALA A 173 -7.98 -5.80 -8.21
CA ALA A 173 -7.03 -6.82 -8.64
C ALA A 173 -6.08 -7.28 -7.50
N GLY A 174 -6.19 -6.70 -6.30
CA GLY A 174 -5.39 -7.08 -5.14
C GLY A 174 -4.03 -6.38 -5.03
N ILE A 175 -3.84 -5.27 -5.74
CA ILE A 175 -2.61 -4.48 -5.74
C ILE A 175 -2.76 -3.33 -4.74
N VAL A 176 -1.85 -3.23 -3.77
CA VAL A 176 -1.82 -2.09 -2.83
C VAL A 176 -1.27 -0.86 -3.55
N VAL A 177 -2.03 0.26 -3.54
CA VAL A 177 -1.66 1.50 -4.22
C VAL A 177 -1.16 2.52 -3.19
N VAL A 178 0.16 2.57 -2.98
CA VAL A 178 0.82 3.51 -2.08
C VAL A 178 1.09 4.81 -2.81
N VAL A 179 0.70 5.95 -2.22
CA VAL A 179 0.79 7.26 -2.86
C VAL A 179 1.36 8.31 -1.89
N SER A 180 2.24 9.17 -2.37
CA SER A 180 2.73 10.32 -1.61
C SER A 180 1.62 11.35 -1.37
N ALA A 181 1.47 11.83 -0.13
CA ALA A 181 0.41 12.78 0.23
C ALA A 181 0.58 14.19 -0.37
N GLY A 182 1.78 14.51 -0.87
CA GLY A 182 2.15 15.84 -1.39
C GLY A 182 3.07 16.61 -0.47
N ASN A 183 3.70 17.66 -1.02
CA ASN A 183 4.72 18.47 -0.35
C ASN A 183 4.34 19.97 -0.24
N ASP A 184 3.05 20.26 -0.21
CA ASP A 184 2.48 21.61 -0.22
C ASP A 184 2.04 22.08 1.18
N GLY A 185 2.34 21.29 2.22
CA GLY A 185 2.01 21.58 3.62
C GLY A 185 2.83 22.74 4.14
N SER A 186 2.51 23.40 5.26
CA SER A 186 1.85 22.97 6.50
C SER A 186 0.39 23.41 6.63
N GLY A 187 -0.22 24.02 5.61
CA GLY A 187 -1.63 24.39 5.67
C GLY A 187 -2.57 23.19 5.57
N CYS A 188 -3.78 23.31 6.12
CA CYS A 188 -4.83 22.32 5.95
C CYS A 188 -5.33 22.27 4.49
N GLY A 189 -5.84 21.10 4.06
CA GLY A 189 -6.39 20.93 2.71
C GLY A 189 -5.34 20.94 1.60
N THR A 190 -4.09 20.65 1.93
CA THR A 190 -2.97 20.61 0.97
C THR A 190 -2.72 19.22 0.39
N VAL A 191 -3.47 18.19 0.82
CA VAL A 191 -3.65 16.95 0.05
C VAL A 191 -4.75 17.26 -0.98
N TYR A 192 -4.37 17.70 -2.16
CA TYR A 192 -5.32 18.22 -3.16
C TYR A 192 -5.20 17.61 -4.55
N ALA A 193 -4.08 16.94 -4.85
CA ALA A 193 -3.82 16.38 -6.16
C ALA A 193 -4.08 14.87 -6.23
N PRO A 194 -4.62 14.34 -7.34
CA PRO A 194 -4.54 12.93 -7.64
C PRO A 194 -3.09 12.41 -7.65
N ALA A 195 -2.81 11.18 -7.27
CA ALA A 195 -3.72 10.14 -6.82
C ALA A 195 -4.00 10.16 -5.30
N ALA A 196 -3.34 11.05 -4.53
CA ALA A 196 -3.38 11.06 -3.06
C ALA A 196 -4.77 11.29 -2.45
N ILE A 197 -5.66 11.96 -3.19
CA ILE A 197 -6.99 12.36 -2.71
C ILE A 197 -8.00 11.21 -2.66
N PHE A 198 -7.79 10.12 -3.39
CA PHE A 198 -8.80 9.07 -3.55
C PHE A 198 -8.89 8.13 -2.35
N GLU A 199 -10.07 7.54 -2.16
CA GLU A 199 -10.29 6.51 -1.13
C GLU A 199 -9.45 5.27 -1.39
N GLY A 200 -9.38 4.85 -2.64
CA GLY A 200 -8.62 3.67 -3.07
C GLY A 200 -7.09 3.82 -2.99
N SER A 201 -6.56 5.00 -2.66
CA SER A 201 -5.13 5.25 -2.51
C SER A 201 -4.72 5.24 -1.05
N PHE A 202 -3.65 4.52 -0.71
CA PHE A 202 -3.02 4.57 0.60
C PHE A 202 -2.02 5.72 0.64
N SER A 203 -2.45 6.86 1.16
CA SER A 203 -1.73 8.14 1.10
C SER A 203 -0.80 8.32 2.28
N ILE A 204 0.49 8.66 2.02
CA ILE A 204 1.56 8.64 3.01
C ILE A 204 2.13 10.04 3.24
N GLY A 205 2.05 10.51 4.49
CA GLY A 205 2.70 11.73 4.97
C GLY A 205 4.16 11.49 5.38
N ALA A 206 4.93 12.57 5.51
CA ALA A 206 6.36 12.51 5.82
C ALA A 206 6.68 12.97 7.23
N THR A 207 7.45 12.16 7.98
CA THR A 207 8.01 12.54 9.28
C THR A 207 9.52 12.86 9.19
N ARG A 208 9.98 13.59 10.20
CA ARG A 208 11.40 13.80 10.51
C ARG A 208 11.93 12.64 11.34
N PRO A 209 13.27 12.52 11.53
CA PRO A 209 13.87 11.46 12.35
C PRO A 209 13.40 11.42 13.82
N ASN A 210 12.87 12.51 14.34
CA ASN A 210 12.30 12.58 15.68
C ASN A 210 10.78 12.32 15.73
N ASP A 211 10.22 11.76 14.66
CA ASP A 211 8.80 11.46 14.47
C ASP A 211 7.87 12.69 14.40
N THR A 212 8.40 13.91 14.35
CA THR A 212 7.56 15.08 14.09
C THR A 212 7.21 15.16 12.60
N ILE A 213 6.02 15.69 12.30
CA ILE A 213 5.61 15.87 10.91
C ILE A 213 6.57 16.84 10.19
N ALA A 214 6.95 16.52 8.96
CA ALA A 214 7.76 17.44 8.15
C ALA A 214 6.93 18.66 7.76
N GLY A 215 7.54 19.85 7.78
CA GLY A 215 6.82 21.08 7.49
C GLY A 215 6.22 21.13 6.07
N PHE A 216 6.86 20.45 5.13
CA PHE A 216 6.38 20.34 3.75
C PHE A 216 5.29 19.29 3.56
N SER A 217 5.17 18.26 4.42
CA SER A 217 4.17 17.21 4.23
C SER A 217 2.78 17.80 4.15
N SER A 218 2.02 17.44 3.11
CA SER A 218 0.65 17.93 2.95
C SER A 218 -0.27 17.42 4.08
N ARG A 219 -1.30 18.22 4.40
CA ARG A 219 -2.34 17.94 5.40
C ARG A 219 -3.68 17.78 4.71
N GLY A 220 -4.52 16.87 5.24
CA GLY A 220 -5.93 16.84 4.92
C GLY A 220 -6.72 17.99 5.59
N PRO A 221 -8.04 17.93 5.55
CA PRO A 221 -8.83 16.96 4.78
C PRO A 221 -8.78 17.25 3.29
N VAL A 222 -9.25 16.32 2.47
CA VAL A 222 -9.37 16.53 1.02
C VAL A 222 -10.52 17.49 0.72
N TRP A 223 -10.20 18.67 0.19
CA TRP A 223 -11.18 19.66 -0.22
C TRP A 223 -11.38 19.77 -1.72
N SER A 224 -10.41 19.28 -2.51
CA SER A 224 -10.42 19.43 -3.97
C SER A 224 -11.56 18.67 -4.67
N ASP A 225 -12.08 17.60 -4.06
CA ASP A 225 -13.24 16.84 -4.52
C ASP A 225 -14.46 16.98 -3.59
N LEU A 226 -14.41 17.87 -2.61
CA LEU A 226 -15.45 18.15 -1.62
C LEU A 226 -15.81 16.97 -0.70
N SER A 227 -15.00 15.92 -0.65
CA SER A 227 -15.25 14.73 0.16
C SER A 227 -15.02 14.95 1.66
N ASN A 228 -14.17 15.92 2.02
CA ASN A 228 -13.64 16.10 3.38
C ASN A 228 -12.94 14.84 3.93
N ARG A 229 -12.46 13.97 3.04
CA ARG A 229 -11.81 12.70 3.38
C ARG A 229 -10.57 12.96 4.21
N LEU A 230 -10.39 12.15 5.27
CA LEU A 230 -9.19 12.16 6.09
C LEU A 230 -8.00 11.67 5.26
N LYS A 231 -6.96 12.47 5.16
CA LYS A 231 -5.66 12.17 4.55
C LYS A 231 -4.56 12.94 5.32
N PRO A 232 -3.31 12.43 5.35
CA PRO A 232 -2.87 11.12 4.86
C PRO A 232 -3.46 9.97 5.67
N ASN A 233 -3.32 8.71 5.20
CA ASN A 233 -3.71 7.52 5.97
C ASN A 233 -2.74 7.30 7.14
N VAL A 234 -1.44 7.30 6.84
CA VAL A 234 -0.35 7.16 7.82
C VAL A 234 0.83 8.04 7.43
N CYS A 235 1.85 8.09 8.28
CA CYS A 235 3.13 8.74 7.98
C CYS A 235 4.29 7.76 8.06
N ALA A 236 5.37 8.07 7.32
CA ALA A 236 6.62 7.34 7.36
C ALA A 236 7.81 8.30 7.31
N PRO A 237 9.05 7.85 7.58
CA PRO A 237 10.24 8.69 7.46
C PRO A 237 10.38 9.27 6.06
N GLY A 238 10.41 10.61 5.94
CA GLY A 238 10.47 11.28 4.64
C GLY A 238 11.45 12.46 4.62
N THR A 239 12.34 12.58 5.62
CA THR A 239 13.32 13.68 5.67
C THR A 239 14.72 13.14 5.81
N GLY A 240 15.63 13.53 4.90
CA GLY A 240 17.01 13.09 4.88
C GLY A 240 17.14 11.58 4.67
N VAL A 241 16.32 11.01 3.80
CA VAL A 241 16.35 9.57 3.48
C VAL A 241 17.49 9.30 2.50
N ARG A 242 18.44 8.44 2.90
CA ARG A 242 19.54 7.99 2.05
C ARG A 242 19.09 6.85 1.16
N SER A 243 19.30 6.98 -0.15
CA SER A 243 18.94 5.94 -1.12
C SER A 243 19.86 5.97 -2.35
N SER A 244 19.62 5.04 -3.31
CA SER A 244 20.33 4.96 -4.57
C SER A 244 20.01 6.13 -5.48
N VAL A 245 21.01 6.59 -6.24
CA VAL A 245 20.86 7.63 -7.28
C VAL A 245 21.57 7.20 -8.56
N PRO A 246 21.19 7.70 -9.73
CA PRO A 246 21.85 7.37 -10.99
C PRO A 246 23.37 7.55 -10.94
N GLY A 247 24.08 6.67 -11.63
CA GLY A 247 25.55 6.62 -11.63
C GLY A 247 26.14 5.69 -10.56
N GLY A 248 25.31 4.80 -9.97
CA GLY A 248 25.74 3.81 -8.99
C GLY A 248 26.04 4.38 -7.60
N GLY A 249 25.61 5.61 -7.32
CA GLY A 249 25.86 6.31 -6.07
C GLY A 249 24.69 6.28 -5.08
N TYR A 250 24.88 6.97 -3.95
CA TYR A 250 23.88 7.13 -2.90
C TYR A 250 23.83 8.59 -2.46
N ASP A 251 22.61 9.13 -2.27
CA ASP A 251 22.42 10.49 -1.81
C ASP A 251 21.18 10.59 -0.92
N TYR A 252 20.99 11.76 -0.29
CA TYR A 252 19.89 12.05 0.61
C TYR A 252 18.82 12.89 -0.07
N SER A 253 17.57 12.51 0.10
CA SER A 253 16.43 13.30 -0.36
C SER A 253 15.36 13.45 0.72
N SER A 254 14.45 14.41 0.53
CA SER A 254 13.34 14.68 1.46
C SER A 254 12.05 14.96 0.68
N GLY A 255 10.96 14.36 1.13
CA GLY A 255 9.64 14.46 0.51
C GLY A 255 8.72 13.38 1.02
N THR A 256 7.42 13.53 0.80
CA THR A 256 6.47 12.41 0.93
C THR A 256 6.79 11.31 -0.08
N SER A 257 7.45 11.66 -1.18
CA SER A 257 8.05 10.74 -2.14
C SER A 257 9.06 9.75 -1.54
N MET A 258 9.71 10.11 -0.42
CA MET A 258 10.63 9.23 0.30
C MET A 258 9.93 8.48 1.41
N ALA A 259 8.78 8.96 1.88
CA ALA A 259 7.96 8.28 2.88
C ALA A 259 7.15 7.11 2.29
N GLY A 260 6.50 7.30 1.14
CA GLY A 260 5.74 6.27 0.44
C GLY A 260 6.50 4.95 0.25
N PRO A 261 7.73 4.99 -0.29
CA PRO A 261 8.53 3.78 -0.50
C PRO A 261 8.78 2.94 0.76
N HIS A 262 8.89 3.56 1.93
CA HIS A 262 9.00 2.80 3.19
C HIS A 262 7.74 1.95 3.44
N VAL A 263 6.56 2.49 3.10
CA VAL A 263 5.30 1.76 3.26
C VAL A 263 5.13 0.68 2.20
N ALA A 264 5.51 0.94 0.95
CA ALA A 264 5.51 -0.09 -0.10
C ALA A 264 6.45 -1.26 0.25
N GLY A 265 7.64 -0.96 0.79
CA GLY A 265 8.54 -1.97 1.34
C GLY A 265 7.95 -2.72 2.54
N LEU A 266 7.23 -2.03 3.43
CA LEU A 266 6.54 -2.66 4.56
C LEU A 266 5.45 -3.64 4.09
N VAL A 267 4.66 -3.27 3.08
CA VAL A 267 3.68 -4.19 2.46
C VAL A 267 4.37 -5.45 1.95
N ALA A 268 5.53 -5.31 1.29
CA ALA A 268 6.32 -6.46 0.83
C ALA A 268 6.81 -7.34 1.99
N LEU A 269 7.24 -6.76 3.11
CA LEU A 269 7.60 -7.53 4.32
C LEU A 269 6.41 -8.29 4.89
N MET A 270 5.23 -7.65 5.00
CA MET A 270 4.01 -8.26 5.53
C MET A 270 3.56 -9.46 4.69
N ILE A 271 3.50 -9.30 3.36
CA ILE A 271 3.10 -10.39 2.46
C ILE A 271 4.16 -11.51 2.45
N SER A 272 5.47 -11.18 2.51
CA SER A 272 6.54 -12.18 2.63
C SER A 272 6.44 -12.96 3.94
N ALA A 273 6.02 -12.31 5.04
CA ALA A 273 5.80 -12.96 6.33
C ALA A 273 4.54 -13.83 6.32
N ASN A 274 3.48 -13.38 5.67
CA ASN A 274 2.22 -14.11 5.53
C ASN A 274 1.69 -14.02 4.09
N PRO A 275 1.99 -15.02 3.23
CA PRO A 275 1.54 -15.03 1.84
C PRO A 275 0.02 -14.99 1.64
N ALA A 276 -0.78 -15.35 2.63
CA ALA A 276 -2.24 -15.24 2.56
C ALA A 276 -2.74 -13.78 2.55
N LEU A 277 -1.87 -12.82 2.85
CA LEU A 277 -2.18 -11.39 2.71
C LEU A 277 -2.11 -10.91 1.25
N ALA A 278 -1.50 -11.66 0.34
CA ALA A 278 -1.47 -11.27 -1.08
C ALA A 278 -2.90 -11.07 -1.61
N GLY A 279 -3.17 -9.92 -2.20
CA GLY A 279 -4.51 -9.54 -2.67
C GLY A 279 -5.48 -9.02 -1.59
N GLN A 280 -5.13 -9.08 -0.32
CA GLN A 280 -5.98 -8.63 0.79
C GLN A 280 -5.72 -7.13 1.12
N VAL A 281 -5.96 -6.25 0.15
CA VAL A 281 -5.57 -4.83 0.23
C VAL A 281 -6.13 -4.16 1.48
N ASP A 282 -7.44 -4.26 1.73
CA ASP A 282 -8.10 -3.64 2.89
C ASP A 282 -7.53 -4.15 4.22
N LEU A 283 -7.19 -5.44 4.31
CA LEU A 283 -6.61 -6.02 5.51
C LEU A 283 -5.17 -5.53 5.74
N ILE A 284 -4.36 -5.46 4.68
CA ILE A 284 -2.98 -4.93 4.75
C ILE A 284 -2.99 -3.48 5.25
N GLU A 285 -3.79 -2.62 4.62
CA GLU A 285 -3.90 -1.21 5.00
C GLU A 285 -4.37 -1.05 6.44
N HIS A 286 -5.40 -1.80 6.85
CA HIS A 286 -5.90 -1.77 8.21
C HIS A 286 -4.86 -2.24 9.24
N ILE A 287 -4.07 -3.29 8.94
CA ILE A 287 -2.97 -3.71 9.82
C ILE A 287 -1.97 -2.56 9.98
N ILE A 288 -1.56 -1.91 8.90
CA ILE A 288 -0.61 -0.79 8.96
C ILE A 288 -1.19 0.36 9.79
N GLU A 289 -2.45 0.73 9.56
CA GLU A 289 -3.13 1.80 10.31
C GLU A 289 -3.22 1.48 11.81
N SER A 290 -3.70 0.28 12.15
CA SER A 290 -3.96 -0.12 13.55
C SER A 290 -2.69 -0.37 14.36
N THR A 291 -1.57 -0.67 13.71
CA THR A 291 -0.25 -0.89 14.34
C THR A 291 0.64 0.35 14.32
N SER A 292 0.25 1.41 13.63
CA SER A 292 0.99 2.66 13.59
C SER A 292 1.14 3.28 14.98
N VAL A 293 2.30 3.87 15.25
CA VAL A 293 2.54 4.63 16.50
C VAL A 293 1.70 5.90 16.47
N PRO A 294 0.68 6.02 17.34
CA PRO A 294 -0.22 7.17 17.33
C PRO A 294 0.52 8.50 17.49
N LYS A 295 0.17 9.48 16.68
CA LYS A 295 0.74 10.84 16.74
C LYS A 295 -0.35 11.87 16.82
N THR A 296 -0.16 12.81 17.73
CA THR A 296 -1.06 13.97 17.94
C THR A 296 -0.32 15.27 17.67
N THR A 297 -1.07 16.34 17.43
CA THR A 297 -0.56 17.67 17.15
C THR A 297 -1.53 18.73 17.67
N ASP A 298 -1.05 19.96 17.86
CA ASP A 298 -1.89 21.13 18.13
C ASP A 298 -2.52 21.72 16.84
N GLU A 299 -2.11 21.22 15.65
CA GLU A 299 -2.73 21.61 14.38
C GLU A 299 -4.18 21.13 14.35
N GLN A 300 -5.10 21.99 13.92
CA GLN A 300 -6.49 21.61 13.69
C GLN A 300 -6.83 21.77 12.22
N CYS A 301 -6.95 20.67 11.51
CA CYS A 301 -7.30 20.64 10.11
C CYS A 301 -8.68 20.02 9.90
N GLY A 302 -9.63 20.83 9.44
CA GLY A 302 -11.03 20.44 9.32
C GLY A 302 -11.69 20.25 10.68
N ASP A 303 -12.67 19.35 10.74
CA ASP A 303 -13.48 19.09 11.93
C ASP A 303 -12.84 18.09 12.91
N ILE A 304 -11.70 17.48 12.53
CA ILE A 304 -11.00 16.50 13.38
C ILE A 304 -9.88 17.22 14.14
N PRO A 305 -9.95 17.28 15.49
CA PRO A 305 -8.88 17.86 16.28
C PRO A 305 -7.57 17.08 16.12
N GLY A 306 -6.44 17.79 15.99
CA GLY A 306 -5.12 17.15 15.93
C GLY A 306 -4.73 16.35 17.17
N SER A 307 -5.42 16.54 18.30
CA SER A 307 -5.29 15.74 19.52
C SER A 307 -5.95 14.37 19.45
N GLN A 308 -6.72 14.08 18.40
CA GLN A 308 -7.30 12.77 18.11
C GLN A 308 -6.42 11.96 17.19
N VAL A 309 -6.63 10.65 17.15
CA VAL A 309 -6.07 9.72 16.19
C VAL A 309 -7.22 8.85 15.67
N PRO A 310 -7.41 8.76 14.35
CA PRO A 310 -6.63 9.44 13.29
C PRO A 310 -6.92 10.96 13.21
N ASN A 311 -5.96 11.72 12.61
CA ASN A 311 -6.10 13.15 12.35
C ASN A 311 -5.54 13.54 10.96
N ASN A 312 -5.91 14.71 10.47
CA ASN A 312 -5.55 15.17 9.13
C ASN A 312 -4.08 15.62 8.96
N THR A 313 -3.24 15.46 9.98
CA THR A 313 -1.79 15.75 9.93
C THR A 313 -0.97 14.48 9.83
N TYR A 314 -1.28 13.48 10.65
CA TYR A 314 -0.53 12.23 10.75
C TYR A 314 -1.30 10.99 10.28
N GLY A 315 -2.59 11.10 9.96
CA GLY A 315 -3.46 9.95 9.81
C GLY A 315 -3.54 9.14 11.10
N PHE A 316 -3.38 7.83 10.99
CA PHE A 316 -3.33 6.92 12.14
C PHE A 316 -2.00 7.00 12.92
N GLY A 317 -0.96 7.64 12.35
CA GLY A 317 0.32 7.82 13.01
C GLY A 317 1.52 7.48 12.14
N ARG A 318 2.70 7.24 12.77
CA ARG A 318 3.91 6.79 12.08
C ARG A 318 3.93 5.26 12.04
N VAL A 319 4.11 4.68 10.84
CA VAL A 319 4.13 3.23 10.62
C VAL A 319 5.15 2.50 11.52
N ASP A 320 4.78 1.34 12.03
CA ASP A 320 5.64 0.44 12.80
C ASP A 320 5.76 -0.90 12.08
N ALA A 321 6.90 -1.09 11.40
CA ALA A 321 7.12 -2.29 10.59
C ALA A 321 7.17 -3.58 11.43
N LEU A 322 7.73 -3.52 12.64
CA LEU A 322 7.78 -4.68 13.52
C LEU A 322 6.37 -5.09 13.95
N ALA A 323 5.59 -4.14 14.47
CA ALA A 323 4.24 -4.41 14.93
C ALA A 323 3.33 -4.91 13.79
N ALA A 324 3.43 -4.32 12.59
CA ALA A 324 2.64 -4.75 11.44
C ALA A 324 2.98 -6.18 10.99
N VAL A 325 4.27 -6.55 10.94
CA VAL A 325 4.70 -7.92 10.60
C VAL A 325 4.34 -8.92 11.68
N GLU A 326 4.40 -8.55 12.96
CA GLU A 326 3.95 -9.42 14.07
C GLU A 326 2.46 -9.73 13.98
N VAL A 327 1.61 -8.74 13.65
CA VAL A 327 0.18 -8.97 13.41
C VAL A 327 -0.04 -9.85 12.18
N ALA A 328 0.69 -9.61 11.08
CA ALA A 328 0.62 -10.45 9.89
C ALA A 328 0.93 -11.92 10.19
N LEU A 329 1.94 -12.20 11.04
CA LEU A 329 2.30 -13.54 11.48
C LEU A 329 1.24 -14.16 12.41
N ALA A 330 0.70 -13.38 13.35
CA ALA A 330 -0.33 -13.86 14.26
C ALA A 330 -1.59 -14.33 13.53
N LEU A 331 -1.88 -13.78 12.35
CA LEU A 331 -2.98 -14.24 11.49
C LEU A 331 -2.76 -15.64 10.91
N ILE A 332 -1.51 -16.11 10.77
CA ILE A 332 -1.19 -17.49 10.39
C ILE A 332 -1.47 -18.45 11.56
N GLU A 333 -1.01 -18.07 12.76
CA GLU A 333 -1.11 -18.92 13.96
C GLU A 333 -2.57 -19.13 14.40
N THR A 334 -3.46 -18.18 14.08
CA THR A 334 -4.88 -18.31 14.39
C THR A 334 -5.64 -19.27 13.47
N GLY A 335 -4.96 -19.88 12.50
CA GLY A 335 -5.56 -20.92 11.63
C GLY A 335 -6.68 -20.37 10.74
N VAL A 336 -6.58 -19.11 10.30
CA VAL A 336 -7.45 -18.56 9.25
C VAL A 336 -6.95 -19.06 7.89
N ALA A 337 -6.78 -20.39 7.74
CA ALA A 337 -6.80 -21.03 6.46
C ALA A 337 -8.27 -21.32 6.13
N ASP A 338 -8.66 -21.09 4.90
CA ASP A 338 -9.91 -21.65 4.35
C ASP A 338 -9.75 -23.19 4.39
N ASP A 339 -10.09 -23.78 5.52
CA ASP A 339 -10.15 -25.25 5.65
C ASP A 339 -11.54 -25.69 5.17
N ASP A 340 -11.58 -26.68 4.29
CA ASP A 340 -12.80 -27.33 3.77
C ASP A 340 -13.69 -27.97 4.87
N SER A 341 -13.38 -27.77 6.15
CA SER A 341 -14.27 -28.10 7.29
C SER A 341 -15.40 -27.07 7.48
N GLN A 342 -15.57 -26.11 6.61
CA GLN A 342 -16.51 -24.96 6.69
C GLN A 342 -18.01 -25.31 6.60
N ASP A 343 -18.39 -26.55 6.36
CA ASP A 343 -19.83 -26.90 6.36
C ASP A 343 -20.46 -26.94 7.75
N ILE A 344 -19.67 -26.92 8.82
CA ILE A 344 -20.18 -27.08 10.20
C ILE A 344 -20.52 -25.73 10.85
N ILE A 345 -19.75 -24.66 10.62
CA ILE A 345 -20.03 -23.31 11.14
C ILE A 345 -19.93 -22.28 10.01
N LYS A 346 -20.97 -21.46 9.88
CA LYS A 346 -21.02 -20.32 8.96
C LYS A 346 -21.26 -19.04 9.74
N THR A 347 -20.58 -17.97 9.30
CA THR A 347 -20.79 -16.61 9.84
C THR A 347 -21.10 -15.65 8.72
N TYR A 348 -22.18 -14.88 8.87
CA TYR A 348 -22.63 -13.92 7.88
C TYR A 348 -23.48 -12.80 8.48
N PRO A 349 -23.67 -11.64 7.80
CA PRO A 349 -22.91 -11.21 6.62
C PRO A 349 -21.46 -10.84 6.98
N ASN A 350 -20.56 -10.90 6.03
CA ASN A 350 -19.21 -10.36 6.13
C ASN A 350 -18.90 -9.60 4.82
N PRO A 351 -18.82 -8.27 4.80
CA PRO A 351 -18.87 -7.34 5.95
C PRO A 351 -20.20 -7.30 6.71
N VAL A 352 -20.12 -7.03 8.03
CA VAL A 352 -21.27 -6.90 8.94
C VAL A 352 -21.54 -5.42 9.29
N ILE A 353 -22.82 -5.05 9.40
CA ILE A 353 -23.21 -3.70 9.85
C ILE A 353 -23.65 -3.71 11.32
N ASN A 354 -24.66 -4.47 11.68
CA ASN A 354 -25.21 -4.47 13.05
C ASN A 354 -25.26 -5.84 13.71
N GLN A 355 -25.52 -6.90 12.94
CA GLN A 355 -25.76 -8.24 13.45
C GLN A 355 -24.93 -9.25 12.70
N LEU A 356 -24.04 -9.95 13.41
CA LEU A 356 -23.30 -11.10 12.90
C LEU A 356 -24.08 -12.39 13.23
N VAL A 357 -24.46 -13.13 12.23
CA VAL A 357 -25.15 -14.42 12.38
C VAL A 357 -24.14 -15.54 12.40
N ILE A 358 -24.29 -16.44 13.36
CA ILE A 358 -23.50 -17.66 13.52
C ILE A 358 -24.43 -18.84 13.33
N GLU A 359 -24.18 -19.66 12.32
CA GLU A 359 -24.91 -20.89 12.03
C GLU A 359 -24.00 -22.08 12.33
N ILE A 360 -24.47 -23.00 13.16
CA ILE A 360 -23.74 -24.21 13.55
C ILE A 360 -24.60 -25.41 13.15
N GLN A 361 -24.11 -26.29 12.29
CA GLN A 361 -24.87 -27.42 11.74
C GLN A 361 -25.10 -28.54 12.74
N GLN A 362 -24.14 -28.79 13.63
CA GLN A 362 -24.16 -29.92 14.58
C GLN A 362 -23.71 -29.44 15.98
N ALA A 363 -24.41 -28.47 16.53
CA ALA A 363 -24.09 -27.94 17.86
C ALA A 363 -24.38 -29.01 18.96
N THR A 364 -23.49 -29.09 19.96
CA THR A 364 -23.61 -29.98 21.10
C THR A 364 -23.26 -29.23 22.40
N GLY A 365 -24.30 -28.88 23.19
CA GLY A 365 -24.11 -28.20 24.48
C GLY A 365 -23.68 -26.76 24.38
N PRO A 366 -22.93 -26.23 25.36
CA PRO A 366 -22.61 -24.82 25.43
C PRO A 366 -21.70 -24.38 24.28
N VAL A 367 -22.08 -23.24 23.66
CA VAL A 367 -21.29 -22.50 22.67
C VAL A 367 -20.71 -21.28 23.35
N SER A 368 -19.43 -21.03 23.18
CA SER A 368 -18.78 -19.77 23.57
C SER A 368 -18.27 -19.06 22.33
N PHE A 369 -18.67 -17.77 22.21
CA PHE A 369 -18.22 -16.87 21.17
C PHE A 369 -17.41 -15.74 21.81
N GLY A 370 -16.25 -15.43 21.24
CA GLY A 370 -15.44 -14.28 21.60
C GLY A 370 -15.02 -13.50 20.35
N MET A 371 -15.13 -12.19 20.39
CA MET A 371 -14.63 -11.28 19.34
C MET A 371 -13.48 -10.45 19.90
N TYR A 372 -12.42 -10.34 19.11
CA TYR A 372 -11.14 -9.75 19.51
C TYR A 372 -10.71 -8.71 18.50
N ASP A 373 -9.97 -7.68 18.96
CA ASP A 373 -9.21 -6.82 18.06
C ASP A 373 -7.96 -7.53 17.51
N LEU A 374 -7.24 -6.87 16.60
CA LEU A 374 -6.02 -7.41 16.01
C LEU A 374 -4.86 -7.55 17.00
N GLN A 375 -4.94 -6.92 18.18
CA GLN A 375 -3.99 -7.08 19.29
C GLN A 375 -4.38 -8.24 20.21
N GLY A 376 -5.43 -8.99 19.88
CA GLY A 376 -5.90 -10.12 20.67
C GLY A 376 -6.69 -9.74 21.94
N ARG A 377 -7.07 -8.45 22.14
CA ARG A 377 -7.91 -8.03 23.25
C ARG A 377 -9.34 -8.47 23.00
N LEU A 378 -9.93 -9.14 23.98
CA LEU A 378 -11.34 -9.52 23.95
C LEU A 378 -12.23 -8.27 24.04
N LEU A 379 -13.07 -8.06 23.04
CA LEU A 379 -13.99 -6.92 22.95
C LEU A 379 -15.42 -7.29 23.26
N LEU A 380 -15.83 -8.50 22.86
CA LEU A 380 -17.19 -9.00 23.08
C LEU A 380 -17.14 -10.50 23.36
N GLN A 381 -17.92 -10.96 24.33
CA GLN A 381 -18.08 -12.38 24.63
C GLN A 381 -19.55 -12.72 24.86
N GLN A 382 -19.97 -13.85 24.29
CA GLN A 382 -21.30 -14.40 24.51
C GLN A 382 -21.21 -15.91 24.74
N GLN A 383 -22.17 -16.46 25.49
CA GLN A 383 -22.33 -17.91 25.68
C GLN A 383 -23.81 -18.26 25.60
N TRP A 384 -24.11 -19.39 24.96
CA TRP A 384 -25.47 -19.94 24.85
C TRP A 384 -25.43 -21.47 24.74
N ASP A 385 -26.51 -22.12 25.09
CA ASP A 385 -26.66 -23.56 24.87
C ASP A 385 -27.24 -23.82 23.47
N ALA A 386 -26.71 -24.82 22.78
CA ALA A 386 -27.09 -25.16 21.42
C ALA A 386 -27.12 -26.66 21.19
N SER A 387 -28.04 -27.13 20.33
CA SER A 387 -28.13 -28.52 19.91
C SER A 387 -28.62 -28.65 18.46
N GLY A 388 -27.96 -29.51 17.68
CA GLY A 388 -28.29 -29.69 16.25
C GLY A 388 -27.99 -28.42 15.42
N LEU A 389 -28.83 -28.14 14.42
CA LEU A 389 -28.74 -26.90 13.66
C LEU A 389 -29.16 -25.72 14.55
N THR A 390 -28.25 -24.82 14.78
CA THR A 390 -28.47 -23.63 15.61
C THR A 390 -28.04 -22.38 14.86
N VAL A 391 -28.87 -21.34 14.92
CA VAL A 391 -28.58 -20.00 14.37
C VAL A 391 -28.65 -19.01 15.54
N HIS A 392 -27.55 -18.28 15.76
CA HIS A 392 -27.45 -17.27 16.80
C HIS A 392 -26.99 -15.93 16.22
N SER A 393 -27.55 -14.83 16.71
CA SER A 393 -27.20 -13.49 16.24
C SER A 393 -26.47 -12.71 17.31
N VAL A 394 -25.33 -12.14 16.95
CA VAL A 394 -24.46 -11.33 17.83
C VAL A 394 -24.59 -9.88 17.41
N ASP A 395 -25.00 -9.01 18.34
CA ASP A 395 -25.06 -7.58 18.11
C ASP A 395 -23.66 -6.95 18.18
N VAL A 396 -23.23 -6.38 17.05
CA VAL A 396 -21.96 -5.69 16.88
C VAL A 396 -22.13 -4.20 16.53
N SER A 397 -23.36 -3.67 16.69
CA SER A 397 -23.69 -2.30 16.29
C SER A 397 -22.88 -1.23 17.03
N SER A 398 -22.46 -1.52 18.28
CA SER A 398 -21.64 -0.62 19.10
C SER A 398 -20.15 -0.66 18.80
N MET A 399 -19.70 -1.60 17.95
CA MET A 399 -18.30 -1.75 17.61
C MET A 399 -17.92 -0.76 16.49
N PRO A 400 -16.74 -0.13 16.56
CA PRO A 400 -16.21 0.68 15.46
C PRO A 400 -16.10 -0.10 14.15
N ALA A 401 -16.12 0.60 13.03
CA ALA A 401 -15.75 0.00 11.74
C ALA A 401 -14.30 -0.52 11.81
N GLY A 402 -14.06 -1.72 11.27
CA GLY A 402 -12.73 -2.33 11.34
C GLY A 402 -12.75 -3.84 11.16
N PHE A 403 -11.56 -4.44 11.24
CA PHE A 403 -11.37 -5.89 11.21
C PHE A 403 -11.32 -6.46 12.62
N TYR A 404 -12.00 -7.61 12.79
CA TYR A 404 -12.06 -8.30 14.06
C TYR A 404 -11.81 -9.79 13.84
N LEU A 405 -11.18 -10.42 14.82
CA LEU A 405 -11.06 -11.88 14.90
C LEU A 405 -12.15 -12.41 15.79
N TYR A 406 -12.69 -13.58 15.48
CA TYR A 406 -13.60 -14.25 16.38
C TYR A 406 -13.17 -15.70 16.64
N LYS A 407 -13.57 -16.20 17.82
CA LYS A 407 -13.41 -17.61 18.22
C LYS A 407 -14.77 -18.15 18.64
N ILE A 408 -15.10 -19.33 18.16
CA ILE A 408 -16.30 -20.08 18.55
C ILE A 408 -15.85 -21.44 19.07
N SER A 409 -16.24 -21.78 20.29
CA SER A 409 -16.02 -23.13 20.83
C SER A 409 -17.33 -23.84 21.09
N ASN A 410 -17.42 -25.11 20.69
CA ASN A 410 -18.58 -25.98 20.92
C ASN A 410 -18.14 -27.46 20.97
N GLY A 411 -18.51 -28.19 22.03
CA GLY A 411 -18.26 -29.62 22.14
C GLY A 411 -16.77 -30.03 22.06
N GLY A 412 -15.83 -29.17 22.46
CA GLY A 412 -14.39 -29.41 22.36
C GLY A 412 -13.78 -29.01 21.01
N MET A 413 -14.59 -28.59 20.03
CA MET A 413 -14.14 -28.01 18.77
C MET A 413 -13.91 -26.50 18.95
N LEU A 414 -12.87 -25.96 18.31
CA LEU A 414 -12.54 -24.55 18.28
C LEU A 414 -12.53 -24.08 16.83
N PHE A 415 -13.37 -23.08 16.53
CA PHE A 415 -13.43 -22.42 15.24
C PHE A 415 -12.97 -20.96 15.39
N GLN A 416 -12.26 -20.47 14.38
CA GLN A 416 -11.77 -19.11 14.35
C GLN A 416 -12.03 -18.52 12.98
N GLY A 417 -12.23 -17.21 12.94
CA GLY A 417 -12.44 -16.52 11.67
C GLY A 417 -12.25 -15.02 11.81
N LYS A 418 -12.43 -14.34 10.70
CA LYS A 418 -12.36 -12.88 10.60
C LYS A 418 -13.72 -12.31 10.20
N VAL A 419 -14.01 -11.10 10.66
CA VAL A 419 -15.20 -10.34 10.27
C VAL A 419 -14.82 -8.87 10.06
N ILE A 420 -15.35 -8.31 9.00
CA ILE A 420 -15.22 -6.88 8.69
C ILE A 420 -16.49 -6.20 9.19
N LYS A 421 -16.34 -5.17 10.02
CA LYS A 421 -17.42 -4.31 10.52
C LYS A 421 -17.41 -2.99 9.73
N ASN A 422 -18.51 -2.71 9.04
CA ASN A 422 -18.74 -1.44 8.37
C ASN A 422 -19.50 -0.46 9.26
#